data_37e5c5c6af4d1f258f8c72f2e9918283
#
_entry.id   37e5c5c6af4d1f258f8c72f2e9918283
#
_cell.length_a   1.000
_cell.length_b   1.000
_cell.length_c   1.000
_cell.angle_alpha   90.00
_cell.angle_beta   90.00
_cell.angle_gamma   90.00
#
_symmetry.space_group_name_H-M   'P 1'
#
loop_
_entity.id
_entity.type
_entity.pdbx_description
1 polymer ?
#
loop_
_entity_poly.entity_id
_entity_poly.type
_entity_poly.pdbx_seq_one_letter_code
_entity_poly.pdbx_strand_id
1 'polypeptide(L)'
;ISNINNLEEKKNFGSPKEVSPEHLTVYGFHDGSLHHRSLCKTRSGNYPYCNAMLLPSFSLAKSLVATMSLALLEKDYPNIMNENIQDHVPACKQKKWKDVRFKHLLNMATGHYFDKKWYSEDWYLNNKGFSLNYTHKDRIKFSCSVFSKKSPPGIKLSYHSSDTYILGVGLNNFYKSKNGDNADIYKDLILPLWKKLNLTQATYEIRRSIDAIKQPYMEYGMFMTTDDVLKIGAFFMEQNELTEEGVLADALQSNTNQRGLAAIENILYYNNGFWAKKFKGSGLNCAEDVWIPFMSGFGGITVAFMPNQTMYYYFSDNQEYSWDRAVNASNRMSPFCKSN
;
A
#
# COMPACT_ATOMS: atom_id res chain seq x y z
N ILE A 1 19.40 -2.30 15.58
CA ILE A 1 18.12 -2.93 15.96
C ILE A 1 18.18 -3.28 17.42
N SER A 2 17.20 -2.85 18.19
CA SER A 2 17.00 -3.17 19.60
C SER A 2 15.89 -4.20 19.78
N ASN A 3 15.86 -4.88 20.91
CA ASN A 3 14.72 -5.73 21.25
C ASN A 3 13.54 -4.86 21.70
N ILE A 4 12.35 -5.09 21.16
CA ILE A 4 11.14 -4.32 21.49
C ILE A 4 10.76 -4.43 22.97
N ASN A 5 11.20 -5.49 23.64
CA ASN A 5 11.03 -5.67 25.09
C ASN A 5 11.76 -4.62 25.94
N ASN A 6 12.66 -3.85 25.35
CA ASN A 6 13.36 -2.75 26.02
C ASN A 6 12.53 -1.46 26.09
N LEU A 7 11.42 -1.39 25.34
CA LEU A 7 10.52 -0.24 25.39
C LEU A 7 9.65 -0.26 26.67
N GLU A 8 9.43 0.90 27.27
CA GLU A 8 8.51 1.08 28.37
C GLU A 8 7.08 0.66 28.00
N GLU A 9 6.62 1.03 26.81
CA GLU A 9 5.29 0.74 26.27
C GLU A 9 5.16 -0.61 25.54
N LYS A 10 6.12 -1.52 25.71
CA LYS A 10 6.23 -2.80 24.98
C LYS A 10 4.95 -3.62 24.89
N LYS A 11 4.09 -3.60 25.91
CA LYS A 11 2.83 -4.37 25.98
C LYS A 11 1.75 -3.88 24.99
N ASN A 12 1.98 -2.72 24.40
CA ASN A 12 1.06 -2.11 23.44
C ASN A 12 1.47 -2.34 21.99
N PHE A 13 2.69 -2.84 21.77
CA PHE A 13 3.15 -3.24 20.44
C PHE A 13 3.00 -4.76 20.29
N GLY A 14 2.37 -5.23 19.21
CA GLY A 14 2.03 -6.64 19.02
C GLY A 14 1.09 -7.17 20.12
N SER A 15 0.18 -6.34 20.59
CA SER A 15 -0.71 -6.66 21.70
C SER A 15 -1.64 -7.84 21.36
N PRO A 16 -1.74 -8.86 22.26
CA PRO A 16 -2.67 -9.98 22.10
C PRO A 16 -4.16 -9.57 22.05
N LYS A 17 -4.46 -8.33 22.44
CA LYS A 17 -5.81 -7.76 22.36
C LYS A 17 -6.17 -7.25 20.94
N GLU A 18 -5.21 -7.21 20.05
CA GLU A 18 -5.34 -6.69 18.69
C GLU A 18 -4.94 -7.70 17.63
N VAL A 19 -3.87 -8.46 17.87
CA VAL A 19 -3.37 -9.49 16.95
C VAL A 19 -3.02 -10.72 17.76
N SER A 20 -3.56 -11.86 17.36
CA SER A 20 -3.33 -13.15 18.00
C SER A 20 -1.84 -13.54 17.94
N PRO A 21 -1.19 -13.84 19.09
CA PRO A 21 0.27 -14.07 19.13
C PRO A 21 0.74 -15.26 18.30
N GLU A 22 -0.11 -16.26 18.10
CA GLU A 22 0.16 -17.46 17.28
C GLU A 22 0.17 -17.16 15.78
N HIS A 23 -0.47 -16.05 15.38
CA HIS A 23 -0.55 -15.60 14.00
C HIS A 23 0.40 -14.44 13.69
N LEU A 24 1.11 -13.93 14.69
CA LEU A 24 1.97 -12.76 14.58
C LEU A 24 3.41 -13.20 14.29
N THR A 25 3.83 -13.01 13.03
CA THR A 25 5.17 -13.38 12.57
C THR A 25 6.25 -12.46 13.12
N VAL A 26 6.08 -11.17 12.97
CA VAL A 26 7.02 -10.15 13.43
C VAL A 26 6.31 -8.80 13.54
N TYR A 27 6.72 -7.99 14.49
CA TYR A 27 6.31 -6.59 14.62
C TYR A 27 7.48 -5.74 15.08
N GLY A 28 7.42 -4.46 14.78
CA GLY A 28 8.45 -3.51 15.18
C GLY A 28 7.93 -2.09 15.26
N PHE A 29 8.66 -1.30 16.01
CA PHE A 29 8.43 0.12 16.20
C PHE A 29 9.73 0.89 15.97
N HIS A 30 9.66 1.93 15.14
CA HIS A 30 10.73 2.90 14.98
C HIS A 30 10.37 4.16 15.76
N ASP A 31 11.21 4.55 16.72
CA ASP A 31 10.92 5.66 17.64
C ASP A 31 11.41 7.04 17.14
N GLY A 32 11.78 7.10 15.85
CA GLY A 32 12.41 8.28 15.25
C GLY A 32 13.94 8.18 15.18
N SER A 33 14.55 7.29 15.98
CA SER A 33 16.01 7.10 16.02
C SER A 33 16.42 5.63 15.93
N LEU A 34 15.73 4.76 16.61
CA LEU A 34 16.09 3.35 16.77
C LEU A 34 14.94 2.42 16.38
N HIS A 35 15.31 1.33 15.74
CA HIS A 35 14.39 0.23 15.43
C HIS A 35 14.29 -0.76 16.57
N HIS A 36 13.12 -0.90 17.14
CA HIS A 36 12.76 -1.89 18.14
C HIS A 36 11.93 -3.00 17.47
N ARG A 37 12.40 -4.24 17.52
CA ARG A 37 11.75 -5.36 16.83
C ARG A 37 11.55 -6.56 17.76
N SER A 38 10.44 -7.29 17.55
CA SER A 38 10.20 -8.60 18.14
C SER A 38 11.15 -9.65 17.57
N LEU A 39 11.18 -10.82 18.19
CA LEU A 39 11.67 -12.02 17.52
C LEU A 39 10.74 -12.37 16.34
N CYS A 40 11.29 -13.02 15.33
CA CYS A 40 10.48 -13.58 14.24
C CYS A 40 9.98 -14.97 14.62
N LYS A 41 8.71 -15.24 14.33
CA LYS A 41 8.06 -16.51 14.57
C LYS A 41 7.51 -17.11 13.29
N THR A 42 7.52 -18.40 13.21
CA THR A 42 6.85 -19.20 12.18
C THR A 42 5.96 -20.24 12.87
N ARG A 43 5.20 -21.01 12.09
CA ARG A 43 4.42 -22.13 12.61
C ARG A 43 5.30 -23.21 13.27
N SER A 44 6.60 -23.23 12.95
CA SER A 44 7.60 -24.13 13.55
C SER A 44 8.33 -23.53 14.76
N GLY A 45 7.92 -22.35 15.25
CA GLY A 45 8.52 -21.66 16.38
C GLY A 45 9.39 -20.46 15.98
N ASN A 46 10.35 -20.09 16.83
CA ASN A 46 11.22 -18.95 16.58
C ASN A 46 12.11 -19.16 15.36
N TYR A 47 12.18 -18.16 14.49
CA TYR A 47 13.05 -18.15 13.33
C TYR A 47 14.36 -17.40 13.65
N PRO A 48 15.51 -18.08 13.65
CA PRO A 48 16.76 -17.52 14.16
C PRO A 48 17.35 -16.44 13.25
N TYR A 49 17.06 -16.48 11.94
CA TYR A 49 17.61 -15.55 10.97
C TYR A 49 16.65 -14.38 10.65
N CYS A 50 16.07 -13.79 11.67
CA CYS A 50 15.01 -12.77 11.55
C CYS A 50 15.43 -11.56 10.67
N ASN A 51 16.72 -11.19 10.67
CA ASN A 51 17.22 -10.09 9.81
C ASN A 51 17.17 -10.43 8.32
N ALA A 52 17.21 -11.71 7.97
CA ALA A 52 17.16 -12.20 6.59
C ALA A 52 15.78 -12.77 6.22
N MET A 53 14.80 -12.71 7.12
CA MET A 53 13.45 -13.20 6.84
C MET A 53 12.80 -12.35 5.75
N LEU A 54 12.43 -13.02 4.65
CA LEU A 54 11.70 -12.40 3.57
C LEU A 54 10.19 -12.41 3.87
N LEU A 55 9.62 -11.24 3.94
CA LEU A 55 8.23 -10.98 4.24
C LEU A 55 7.49 -10.61 2.95
N PRO A 56 6.34 -11.22 2.65
CA PRO A 56 5.58 -10.90 1.45
C PRO A 56 4.90 -9.54 1.58
N SER A 57 4.93 -8.75 0.52
CA SER A 57 4.24 -7.46 0.50
C SER A 57 2.73 -7.58 0.50
N PHE A 58 2.19 -8.62 -0.17
CA PHE A 58 0.79 -8.60 -0.57
C PHE A 58 0.40 -7.21 -1.09
N SER A 59 -0.73 -6.65 -0.62
CA SER A 59 -1.25 -5.36 -1.10
C SER A 59 -0.42 -4.12 -0.72
N LEU A 60 0.64 -4.24 0.10
CA LEU A 60 1.60 -3.15 0.26
C LEU A 60 2.21 -2.73 -1.08
N ALA A 61 2.30 -3.66 -2.05
CA ALA A 61 2.79 -3.36 -3.39
C ALA A 61 1.96 -2.28 -4.10
N LYS A 62 0.68 -2.12 -3.78
CA LYS A 62 -0.16 -1.06 -4.32
C LYS A 62 0.39 0.32 -3.96
N SER A 63 0.78 0.50 -2.71
CA SER A 63 1.45 1.72 -2.23
C SER A 63 2.89 1.82 -2.74
N LEU A 64 3.65 0.73 -2.63
CA LEU A 64 5.08 0.69 -2.91
C LEU A 64 5.41 0.76 -4.41
N VAL A 65 4.54 0.23 -5.26
CA VAL A 65 4.82 0.15 -6.70
C VAL A 65 3.88 1.02 -7.51
N ALA A 66 2.56 0.86 -7.36
CA ALA A 66 1.62 1.62 -8.19
C ALA A 66 1.61 3.12 -7.84
N THR A 67 1.48 3.46 -6.54
CA THR A 67 1.54 4.86 -6.11
C THR A 67 2.89 5.50 -6.41
N MET A 68 3.99 4.79 -6.10
CA MET A 68 5.33 5.29 -6.36
C MET A 68 5.61 5.49 -7.86
N SER A 69 5.13 4.59 -8.72
CA SER A 69 5.25 4.78 -10.18
C SER A 69 4.55 6.05 -10.64
N LEU A 70 3.34 6.31 -10.14
CA LEU A 70 2.61 7.54 -10.47
C LEU A 70 3.30 8.79 -9.91
N ALA A 71 3.73 8.76 -8.64
CA ALA A 71 4.43 9.89 -8.04
C ALA A 71 5.74 10.25 -8.77
N LEU A 72 6.49 9.24 -9.23
CA LEU A 72 7.71 9.47 -10.03
C LEU A 72 7.39 10.02 -11.43
N LEU A 73 6.35 9.49 -12.08
CA LEU A 73 5.94 9.93 -13.41
C LEU A 73 5.27 11.31 -13.40
N GLU A 74 4.60 11.69 -12.32
CA GLU A 74 3.93 13.00 -12.20
C GLU A 74 4.88 14.18 -12.35
N LYS A 75 6.16 14.02 -11.97
CA LYS A 75 7.19 15.04 -12.15
C LYS A 75 7.37 15.44 -13.62
N ASP A 76 7.46 14.45 -14.51
CA ASP A 76 7.65 14.68 -15.94
C ASP A 76 6.31 14.82 -16.70
N TYR A 77 5.25 14.29 -16.14
CA TYR A 77 3.91 14.23 -16.72
C TYR A 77 2.83 14.66 -15.73
N PRO A 78 2.69 15.98 -15.42
CA PRO A 78 1.80 16.47 -14.35
C PRO A 78 0.33 16.08 -14.48
N ASN A 79 -0.12 15.73 -15.67
CA ASN A 79 -1.49 15.30 -15.93
C ASN A 79 -1.70 13.79 -15.95
N ILE A 80 -0.69 12.99 -15.56
CA ILE A 80 -0.73 11.53 -15.69
C ILE A 80 -1.91 10.89 -14.98
N MET A 81 -2.32 11.42 -13.84
CA MET A 81 -3.49 10.94 -13.10
C MET A 81 -4.80 11.03 -13.90
N ASN A 82 -4.85 11.87 -14.92
CA ASN A 82 -6.01 12.09 -15.78
C ASN A 82 -5.94 11.31 -17.10
N GLU A 83 -4.88 10.54 -17.35
CA GLU A 83 -4.77 9.67 -18.52
C GLU A 83 -5.93 8.67 -18.57
N ASN A 84 -6.53 8.50 -19.74
CA ASN A 84 -7.64 7.56 -19.94
C ASN A 84 -7.10 6.14 -20.09
N ILE A 85 -7.68 5.19 -19.35
CA ILE A 85 -7.19 3.81 -19.39
C ILE A 85 -7.32 3.15 -20.76
N GLN A 86 -8.32 3.54 -21.57
CA GLN A 86 -8.53 2.97 -22.89
C GLN A 86 -7.41 3.30 -23.89
N ASP A 87 -6.69 4.40 -23.66
CA ASP A 87 -5.58 4.81 -24.53
C ASP A 87 -4.35 3.92 -24.32
N HIS A 88 -4.24 3.29 -23.14
CA HIS A 88 -3.08 2.52 -22.72
C HIS A 88 -3.36 1.02 -22.54
N VAL A 89 -4.62 0.61 -22.39
CA VAL A 89 -5.00 -0.79 -22.15
C VAL A 89 -6.05 -1.25 -23.18
N PRO A 90 -5.62 -1.77 -24.34
CA PRO A 90 -6.53 -2.22 -25.39
C PRO A 90 -7.58 -3.24 -24.97
N ALA A 91 -7.29 -4.06 -23.96
CA ALA A 91 -8.24 -5.03 -23.42
C ALA A 91 -9.45 -4.37 -22.73
N CYS A 92 -9.33 -3.13 -22.25
CA CYS A 92 -10.38 -2.34 -21.59
C CYS A 92 -11.09 -1.35 -22.57
N LYS A 93 -11.13 -1.61 -23.87
CA LYS A 93 -11.79 -0.73 -24.87
C LYS A 93 -13.32 -0.74 -24.85
N GLN A 94 -13.94 -1.58 -24.02
CA GLN A 94 -15.41 -1.62 -23.93
C GLN A 94 -15.97 -0.29 -23.39
N LYS A 95 -17.18 0.09 -23.85
CA LYS A 95 -17.84 1.36 -23.49
C LYS A 95 -17.87 1.65 -21.97
N LYS A 96 -17.92 0.61 -21.16
CA LYS A 96 -17.94 0.74 -19.67
C LYS A 96 -16.67 1.41 -19.10
N TRP A 97 -15.52 1.36 -19.82
CA TRP A 97 -14.23 1.91 -19.39
C TRP A 97 -13.97 3.33 -19.89
N LYS A 98 -14.84 3.89 -20.74
CA LYS A 98 -14.64 5.18 -21.45
C LYS A 98 -14.20 6.34 -20.54
N ASP A 99 -14.77 6.41 -19.34
CA ASP A 99 -14.55 7.55 -18.43
C ASP A 99 -13.57 7.23 -17.29
N VAL A 100 -12.94 6.03 -17.34
CA VAL A 100 -12.03 5.57 -16.30
C VAL A 100 -10.62 6.09 -16.58
N ARG A 101 -10.03 6.75 -15.58
CA ARG A 101 -8.70 7.35 -15.62
C ARG A 101 -7.78 6.65 -14.63
N PHE A 102 -6.46 6.87 -14.73
CA PHE A 102 -5.48 6.29 -13.79
C PHE A 102 -5.81 6.57 -12.33
N LYS A 103 -6.22 7.81 -11.99
CA LYS A 103 -6.66 8.16 -10.63
C LYS A 103 -7.82 7.30 -10.10
N HIS A 104 -8.73 6.88 -10.96
CA HIS A 104 -9.87 6.06 -10.54
C HIS A 104 -9.45 4.63 -10.21
N LEU A 105 -8.47 4.10 -10.95
CA LEU A 105 -7.89 2.78 -10.68
C LEU A 105 -7.04 2.79 -9.42
N LEU A 106 -6.19 3.81 -9.24
CA LEU A 106 -5.36 3.96 -8.05
C LEU A 106 -6.20 4.07 -6.78
N ASN A 107 -7.34 4.78 -6.88
CA ASN A 107 -8.26 5.00 -5.77
C ASN A 107 -9.36 3.93 -5.63
N MET A 108 -9.26 2.80 -6.35
CA MET A 108 -10.27 1.73 -6.29
C MET A 108 -11.70 2.24 -6.53
N ALA A 109 -11.86 3.16 -7.47
CA ALA A 109 -13.09 3.91 -7.67
C ALA A 109 -13.49 3.97 -9.16
N THR A 110 -13.32 2.87 -9.87
CA THR A 110 -13.65 2.78 -11.31
C THR A 110 -15.15 2.84 -11.60
N GLY A 111 -15.99 2.64 -10.59
CA GLY A 111 -17.42 2.50 -10.72
C GLY A 111 -17.86 1.11 -11.20
N HIS A 112 -16.91 0.15 -11.31
CA HIS A 112 -17.19 -1.25 -11.63
C HIS A 112 -17.23 -2.06 -10.35
N TYR A 113 -18.37 -2.65 -10.04
CA TYR A 113 -18.55 -3.50 -8.84
C TYR A 113 -19.84 -4.32 -8.96
N PHE A 114 -20.02 -5.30 -8.07
CA PHE A 114 -21.30 -6.02 -7.91
C PHE A 114 -21.90 -5.83 -6.52
N ASP A 115 -21.08 -5.64 -5.47
CA ASP A 115 -21.52 -5.49 -4.09
C ASP A 115 -21.43 -4.02 -3.62
N LYS A 116 -22.20 -3.69 -2.61
CA LYS A 116 -22.15 -2.38 -1.94
C LYS A 116 -21.02 -2.32 -0.89
N LYS A 117 -20.55 -3.47 -0.38
CA LYS A 117 -19.46 -3.55 0.59
C LYS A 117 -18.12 -3.38 -0.10
N TRP A 118 -17.33 -2.45 0.33
CA TRP A 118 -16.05 -2.09 -0.29
C TRP A 118 -14.99 -3.21 -0.28
N TYR A 119 -15.08 -4.16 0.66
CA TYR A 119 -14.08 -5.20 0.93
C TYR A 119 -14.42 -6.58 0.37
N SER A 120 -15.65 -6.83 -0.07
CA SER A 120 -16.11 -8.19 -0.43
C SER A 120 -15.56 -8.69 -1.77
N GLU A 121 -15.21 -7.79 -2.65
CA GLU A 121 -14.97 -8.11 -4.05
C GLU A 121 -13.57 -8.64 -4.34
N ASP A 122 -12.57 -8.30 -3.55
CA ASP A 122 -11.22 -8.86 -3.71
C ASP A 122 -11.21 -10.37 -3.36
N TRP A 123 -11.97 -10.77 -2.35
CA TRP A 123 -12.20 -12.19 -2.05
C TRP A 123 -12.92 -12.92 -3.20
N TYR A 124 -13.95 -12.28 -3.79
CA TYR A 124 -14.64 -12.80 -4.96
C TYR A 124 -13.69 -12.97 -6.15
N LEU A 125 -12.83 -12.00 -6.44
CA LEU A 125 -11.83 -12.08 -7.51
C LEU A 125 -10.93 -13.30 -7.36
N ASN A 126 -10.44 -13.55 -6.15
CA ASN A 126 -9.57 -14.69 -5.87
C ASN A 126 -10.31 -16.02 -6.06
N ASN A 127 -11.55 -16.13 -5.59
CA ASN A 127 -12.39 -17.32 -5.82
C ASN A 127 -12.76 -17.55 -7.28
N LYS A 128 -12.83 -16.49 -8.11
CA LYS A 128 -13.02 -16.58 -9.56
C LYS A 128 -11.73 -16.80 -10.35
N GLY A 129 -10.62 -17.04 -9.65
CA GLY A 129 -9.35 -17.42 -10.25
C GLY A 129 -8.49 -16.26 -10.75
N PHE A 130 -8.71 -15.02 -10.28
CA PHE A 130 -7.84 -13.90 -10.62
C PHE A 130 -6.36 -14.23 -10.35
N SER A 131 -6.07 -14.80 -9.18
CA SER A 131 -4.71 -15.19 -8.79
C SER A 131 -4.16 -16.38 -9.59
N LEU A 132 -5.02 -17.14 -10.29
CA LEU A 132 -4.66 -18.29 -11.13
C LEU A 132 -4.43 -17.91 -12.60
N ASN A 133 -4.78 -16.70 -13.01
CA ASN A 133 -4.48 -16.17 -14.35
C ASN A 133 -3.01 -15.71 -14.38
N TYR A 134 -2.11 -16.61 -14.70
CA TYR A 134 -0.65 -16.35 -14.67
C TYR A 134 -0.13 -15.64 -15.91
N THR A 135 -0.82 -15.74 -17.06
CA THR A 135 -0.45 -15.01 -18.27
C THR A 135 -1.00 -13.58 -18.24
N HIS A 136 -0.28 -12.64 -18.85
CA HIS A 136 -0.78 -11.27 -19.01
C HIS A 136 -2.11 -11.25 -19.78
N LYS A 137 -2.18 -12.00 -20.88
CA LYS A 137 -3.36 -12.06 -21.75
C LYS A 137 -4.62 -12.45 -20.98
N ASP A 138 -4.57 -13.52 -20.20
CA ASP A 138 -5.75 -14.02 -19.49
C ASP A 138 -6.11 -13.10 -18.31
N ARG A 139 -5.09 -12.64 -17.58
CA ARG A 139 -5.29 -11.78 -16.42
C ARG A 139 -5.88 -10.44 -16.80
N ILE A 140 -5.40 -9.77 -17.85
CA ILE A 140 -5.94 -8.47 -18.26
C ILE A 140 -7.34 -8.60 -18.87
N LYS A 141 -7.60 -9.65 -19.66
CA LYS A 141 -8.93 -9.95 -20.19
C LYS A 141 -9.94 -10.17 -19.06
N PHE A 142 -9.58 -10.98 -18.07
CA PHE A 142 -10.40 -11.21 -16.89
C PHE A 142 -10.65 -9.89 -16.14
N SER A 143 -9.60 -9.13 -15.81
CA SER A 143 -9.69 -7.88 -15.06
C SER A 143 -10.62 -6.85 -15.74
N CYS A 144 -10.51 -6.67 -17.06
CA CYS A 144 -11.36 -5.73 -17.79
C CYS A 144 -12.82 -6.22 -17.94
N SER A 145 -13.13 -7.50 -17.69
CA SER A 145 -14.47 -8.06 -17.94
C SER A 145 -15.26 -8.40 -16.68
N VAL A 146 -14.60 -8.74 -15.57
CA VAL A 146 -15.21 -9.37 -14.39
C VAL A 146 -16.32 -8.56 -13.74
N PHE A 147 -16.17 -7.24 -13.65
CA PHE A 147 -17.19 -6.36 -13.05
C PHE A 147 -17.93 -5.52 -14.10
N SER A 148 -19.20 -5.26 -13.83
CA SER A 148 -20.01 -4.33 -14.63
C SER A 148 -20.00 -2.94 -14.03
N LYS A 149 -20.14 -1.90 -14.88
CA LYS A 149 -20.28 -0.50 -14.43
C LYS A 149 -21.60 -0.31 -13.71
N LYS A 150 -21.56 0.24 -12.51
CA LYS A 150 -22.72 0.51 -11.64
C LYS A 150 -22.87 1.97 -11.28
N SER A 151 -21.76 2.74 -11.31
CA SER A 151 -21.76 4.17 -11.00
C SER A 151 -20.74 4.92 -11.89
N PRO A 152 -20.77 6.26 -11.93
CA PRO A 152 -19.65 7.03 -12.45
C PRO A 152 -18.36 6.70 -11.69
N PRO A 153 -17.18 6.79 -12.33
CA PRO A 153 -15.91 6.62 -11.64
C PRO A 153 -15.66 7.78 -10.67
N GLY A 154 -14.88 7.51 -9.62
CA GLY A 154 -14.52 8.49 -8.60
C GLY A 154 -15.52 8.65 -7.43
N ILE A 155 -16.67 7.96 -7.47
CA ILE A 155 -17.75 8.17 -6.48
C ILE A 155 -17.67 7.19 -5.32
N LYS A 156 -17.32 5.92 -5.58
CA LYS A 156 -17.42 4.85 -4.59
C LYS A 156 -16.16 4.01 -4.56
N LEU A 157 -15.64 3.82 -3.36
CA LEU A 157 -14.59 2.84 -3.10
C LEU A 157 -15.12 1.42 -3.25
N SER A 158 -14.46 0.61 -4.08
CA SER A 158 -14.66 -0.83 -4.19
C SER A 158 -13.29 -1.48 -4.37
N TYR A 159 -12.79 -2.14 -3.34
CA TYR A 159 -11.41 -2.62 -3.30
C TYR A 159 -11.22 -3.84 -4.21
N HIS A 160 -10.41 -3.66 -5.26
CA HIS A 160 -10.12 -4.68 -6.26
C HIS A 160 -8.64 -4.76 -6.59
N SER A 161 -8.00 -5.89 -6.39
CA SER A 161 -6.63 -6.10 -6.89
C SER A 161 -6.55 -6.07 -8.43
N SER A 162 -7.65 -6.38 -9.12
CA SER A 162 -7.74 -6.25 -10.58
C SER A 162 -7.60 -4.80 -11.08
N ASP A 163 -8.09 -3.81 -10.33
CA ASP A 163 -7.96 -2.40 -10.70
C ASP A 163 -6.49 -1.97 -10.68
N THR A 164 -5.74 -2.39 -9.66
CA THR A 164 -4.30 -2.10 -9.61
C THR A 164 -3.53 -2.84 -10.71
N TYR A 165 -3.94 -4.06 -11.08
CA TYR A 165 -3.32 -4.75 -12.21
C TYR A 165 -3.56 -4.00 -13.52
N ILE A 166 -4.81 -3.55 -13.79
CA ILE A 166 -5.14 -2.73 -14.96
C ILE A 166 -4.32 -1.43 -14.97
N LEU A 167 -4.22 -0.76 -13.82
CA LEU A 167 -3.38 0.43 -13.67
C LEU A 167 -1.93 0.13 -14.01
N GLY A 168 -1.37 -0.94 -13.47
CA GLY A 168 0.02 -1.35 -13.73
C GLY A 168 0.30 -1.62 -15.21
N VAL A 169 -0.66 -2.21 -15.93
CA VAL A 169 -0.58 -2.37 -17.38
C VAL A 169 -0.61 -1.02 -18.08
N GLY A 170 -1.54 -0.14 -17.69
CA GLY A 170 -1.66 1.20 -18.25
C GLY A 170 -0.40 2.03 -18.07
N LEU A 171 0.15 2.03 -16.85
CA LEU A 171 1.38 2.76 -16.51
C LEU A 171 2.61 2.22 -17.27
N ASN A 172 2.75 0.90 -17.37
CA ASN A 172 3.86 0.31 -18.10
C ASN A 172 3.76 0.60 -19.62
N ASN A 173 2.56 0.57 -20.20
CA ASN A 173 2.35 0.92 -21.60
C ASN A 173 2.51 2.43 -21.85
N PHE A 174 2.03 3.28 -20.95
CA PHE A 174 2.32 4.72 -21.00
C PHE A 174 3.83 4.96 -20.98
N TYR A 175 4.55 4.34 -20.05
CA TYR A 175 6.00 4.49 -19.92
C TYR A 175 6.74 4.03 -21.18
N LYS A 176 6.35 2.88 -21.75
CA LYS A 176 6.87 2.39 -23.03
C LYS A 176 6.63 3.36 -24.19
N SER A 177 5.46 3.98 -24.25
CA SER A 177 5.13 4.96 -25.30
C SER A 177 6.05 6.19 -25.29
N LYS A 178 6.69 6.49 -24.16
CA LYS A 178 7.62 7.62 -23.99
C LYS A 178 9.08 7.22 -24.10
N ASN A 179 9.42 5.97 -23.75
CA ASN A 179 10.80 5.52 -23.58
C ASN A 179 11.18 4.33 -24.48
N GLY A 180 10.25 3.88 -25.35
CA GLY A 180 10.47 2.78 -26.28
C GLY A 180 9.97 1.43 -25.75
N ASP A 181 9.77 0.47 -26.66
CA ASP A 181 9.12 -0.81 -26.39
C ASP A 181 9.84 -1.70 -25.35
N ASN A 182 11.15 -1.51 -25.21
CA ASN A 182 11.97 -2.25 -24.24
C ASN A 182 11.94 -1.66 -22.84
N ALA A 183 11.36 -0.47 -22.65
CA ALA A 183 11.25 0.16 -21.35
C ALA A 183 10.38 -0.66 -20.37
N ASP A 184 10.74 -0.65 -19.11
CA ASP A 184 10.06 -1.38 -18.05
C ASP A 184 9.95 -0.51 -16.79
N ILE A 185 8.74 -0.13 -16.47
CA ILE A 185 8.48 0.85 -15.39
C ILE A 185 9.08 0.42 -14.03
N TYR A 186 9.08 -0.89 -13.72
CA TYR A 186 9.68 -1.35 -12.46
C TYR A 186 11.21 -1.24 -12.48
N LYS A 187 11.84 -1.69 -13.57
CA LYS A 187 13.31 -1.70 -13.69
C LYS A 187 13.89 -0.30 -13.83
N ASP A 188 13.16 0.58 -14.54
CA ASP A 188 13.68 1.88 -14.93
C ASP A 188 13.35 3.00 -13.95
N LEU A 189 12.23 2.90 -13.21
CA LEU A 189 11.80 3.91 -12.24
C LEU A 189 11.90 3.42 -10.79
N ILE A 190 11.31 2.25 -10.50
CA ILE A 190 11.16 1.78 -9.11
C ILE A 190 12.49 1.20 -8.58
N LEU A 191 13.14 0.35 -9.34
CA LEU A 191 14.39 -0.28 -8.92
C LEU A 191 15.52 0.72 -8.64
N PRO A 192 15.74 1.80 -9.43
CA PRO A 192 16.71 2.83 -9.08
C PRO A 192 16.44 3.48 -7.71
N LEU A 193 15.17 3.74 -7.37
CA LEU A 193 14.81 4.25 -6.05
C LEU A 193 15.14 3.23 -4.95
N TRP A 194 14.79 1.95 -5.13
CA TRP A 194 15.11 0.89 -4.15
C TRP A 194 16.63 0.76 -3.93
N LYS A 195 17.42 0.87 -5.00
CA LYS A 195 18.89 0.90 -4.91
C LYS A 195 19.40 2.14 -4.16
N LYS A 196 18.82 3.32 -4.43
CA LYS A 196 19.18 4.57 -3.72
C LYS A 196 18.89 4.46 -2.23
N LEU A 197 17.78 3.82 -1.84
CA LEU A 197 17.45 3.54 -0.45
C LEU A 197 18.24 2.37 0.16
N ASN A 198 19.12 1.74 -0.61
CA ASN A 198 19.91 0.59 -0.19
C ASN A 198 19.06 -0.54 0.38
N LEU A 199 17.96 -0.88 -0.32
CA LEU A 199 17.13 -2.01 0.01
C LEU A 199 17.84 -3.32 -0.34
N THR A 200 17.39 -4.43 0.24
CA THR A 200 17.93 -5.76 -0.06
C THR A 200 17.60 -6.19 -1.49
N GLN A 201 18.38 -7.10 -2.04
CA GLN A 201 18.17 -7.65 -3.38
C GLN A 201 16.81 -8.34 -3.55
N ALA A 202 16.17 -8.76 -2.46
CA ALA A 202 14.82 -9.31 -2.50
C ALA A 202 13.79 -8.34 -3.09
N THR A 203 14.01 -7.03 -2.97
CA THR A 203 13.15 -5.97 -3.52
C THR A 203 13.47 -5.63 -4.99
N TYR A 204 14.55 -6.17 -5.58
CA TYR A 204 14.97 -5.82 -6.94
C TYR A 204 14.12 -6.50 -8.00
N GLU A 205 13.39 -7.52 -7.63
CA GLU A 205 12.44 -8.21 -8.49
C GLU A 205 11.03 -8.12 -7.91
N ILE A 206 10.07 -8.07 -8.82
CA ILE A 206 8.65 -8.17 -8.50
C ILE A 206 8.05 -9.32 -9.30
N ARG A 207 6.97 -9.89 -8.80
CA ARG A 207 6.23 -10.91 -9.53
C ARG A 207 5.78 -10.37 -10.89
N ARG A 208 5.89 -11.22 -11.91
CA ARG A 208 5.52 -10.90 -13.30
C ARG A 208 4.64 -11.98 -13.89
N SER A 209 3.92 -11.65 -14.98
CA SER A 209 3.26 -12.66 -15.80
C SER A 209 4.28 -13.65 -16.36
N ILE A 210 3.85 -14.91 -16.52
CA ILE A 210 4.75 -16.00 -16.96
C ILE A 210 4.98 -16.04 -18.49
N ASP A 211 4.14 -15.31 -19.24
CA ASP A 211 4.29 -15.19 -20.71
C ASP A 211 5.46 -14.27 -21.10
N ALA A 212 5.73 -14.16 -22.41
CA ALA A 212 6.84 -13.36 -22.93
C ALA A 212 6.74 -11.86 -22.61
N ILE A 213 5.54 -11.35 -22.28
CA ILE A 213 5.30 -9.93 -21.96
C ILE A 213 5.96 -9.57 -20.62
N LYS A 214 6.03 -10.53 -19.67
CA LYS A 214 6.63 -10.29 -18.33
C LYS A 214 6.08 -9.05 -17.61
N GLN A 215 4.75 -8.81 -17.75
CA GLN A 215 4.10 -7.67 -17.11
C GLN A 215 4.36 -7.67 -15.61
N PRO A 216 4.94 -6.60 -15.03
CA PRO A 216 5.12 -6.51 -13.58
C PRO A 216 3.77 -6.38 -12.88
N TYR A 217 3.61 -7.09 -11.75
CA TYR A 217 2.44 -6.95 -10.91
C TYR A 217 2.63 -5.78 -9.94
N MET A 218 1.64 -4.89 -9.85
CA MET A 218 1.70 -3.76 -8.93
C MET A 218 0.77 -3.94 -7.73
N GLU A 219 -0.03 -4.99 -7.75
CA GLU A 219 -1.00 -5.30 -6.71
C GLU A 219 -0.46 -6.20 -5.60
N TYR A 220 0.59 -6.98 -5.89
CA TYR A 220 1.31 -7.86 -4.92
C TYR A 220 2.58 -8.43 -5.56
N GLY A 221 3.39 -9.15 -4.75
CA GLY A 221 4.47 -9.97 -5.27
C GLY A 221 5.88 -9.43 -5.08
N MET A 222 6.05 -8.42 -4.23
CA MET A 222 7.34 -8.05 -3.65
C MET A 222 7.63 -8.90 -2.41
N PHE A 223 8.92 -9.08 -2.13
CA PHE A 223 9.43 -9.56 -0.85
C PHE A 223 10.38 -8.53 -0.26
N MET A 224 10.36 -8.39 1.05
CA MET A 224 11.16 -7.41 1.77
C MET A 224 11.57 -7.94 3.15
N THR A 225 12.66 -7.45 3.69
CA THR A 225 13.03 -7.65 5.09
C THR A 225 12.42 -6.58 5.98
N THR A 226 12.51 -6.75 7.29
CA THR A 226 12.09 -5.70 8.24
C THR A 226 12.94 -4.43 8.11
N ASP A 227 14.19 -4.56 7.68
CA ASP A 227 15.08 -3.41 7.39
C ASP A 227 14.61 -2.63 6.17
N ASP A 228 14.17 -3.32 5.11
CA ASP A 228 13.57 -2.67 3.94
C ASP A 228 12.29 -1.90 4.32
N VAL A 229 11.43 -2.49 5.15
CA VAL A 229 10.21 -1.82 5.64
C VAL A 229 10.56 -0.51 6.34
N LEU A 230 11.62 -0.50 7.15
CA LEU A 230 12.06 0.72 7.84
C LEU A 230 12.60 1.79 6.90
N LYS A 231 13.47 1.40 5.96
CA LYS A 231 14.06 2.33 5.00
C LYS A 231 12.99 2.97 4.12
N ILE A 232 12.01 2.19 3.68
CA ILE A 232 10.85 2.69 2.94
C ILE A 232 10.02 3.62 3.83
N GLY A 233 9.77 3.23 5.08
CA GLY A 233 9.03 4.05 6.03
C GLY A 233 9.72 5.38 6.33
N ALA A 234 11.04 5.37 6.54
CA ALA A 234 11.82 6.58 6.71
C ALA A 234 11.68 7.51 5.49
N PHE A 235 11.80 6.95 4.28
CA PHE A 235 11.61 7.72 3.05
C PHE A 235 10.22 8.38 2.96
N PHE A 236 9.15 7.70 3.40
CA PHE A 236 7.80 8.26 3.40
C PHE A 236 7.57 9.30 4.50
N MET A 237 8.32 9.24 5.59
CA MET A 237 8.23 10.20 6.70
C MET A 237 9.16 11.41 6.52
N GLU A 238 10.19 11.30 5.68
CA GLU A 238 11.08 12.42 5.36
C GLU A 238 10.36 13.42 4.45
N GLN A 239 10.65 14.71 4.66
CA GLN A 239 10.26 15.77 3.72
C GLN A 239 11.15 15.69 2.49
N ASN A 240 10.54 15.41 1.34
CA ASN A 240 11.21 15.38 0.04
C ASN A 240 10.20 15.75 -1.04
N GLU A 241 10.69 16.00 -2.25
CA GLU A 241 9.84 16.44 -3.38
C GLU A 241 8.60 15.57 -3.63
N LEU A 242 8.65 14.27 -3.34
CA LEU A 242 7.51 13.35 -3.54
C LEU A 242 6.52 13.35 -2.38
N THR A 243 6.98 13.68 -1.16
CA THR A 243 6.14 13.66 0.05
C THR A 243 5.50 15.01 0.37
N GLU A 244 5.97 16.08 -0.24
CA GLU A 244 5.44 17.44 -0.01
C GLU A 244 4.28 17.79 -0.94
N GLU A 245 4.29 17.31 -2.19
CA GLU A 245 3.27 17.62 -3.18
C GLU A 245 2.89 16.38 -4.02
N GLY A 246 1.72 16.42 -4.66
CA GLY A 246 1.27 15.43 -5.62
C GLY A 246 0.68 14.15 -5.03
N VAL A 247 0.74 13.09 -5.83
CA VAL A 247 0.06 11.81 -5.54
C VAL A 247 0.47 11.20 -4.20
N LEU A 248 1.77 11.23 -3.88
CA LEU A 248 2.28 10.62 -2.65
C LEU A 248 1.96 11.48 -1.42
N ALA A 249 2.07 12.80 -1.52
CA ALA A 249 1.69 13.72 -0.44
C ALA A 249 0.21 13.55 -0.05
N ASP A 250 -0.68 13.48 -1.02
CA ASP A 250 -2.10 13.21 -0.80
C ASP A 250 -2.31 11.83 -0.15
N ALA A 251 -1.60 10.79 -0.60
CA ALA A 251 -1.65 9.45 -0.04
C ALA A 251 -1.21 9.42 1.44
N LEU A 252 -0.18 10.18 1.78
CA LEU A 252 0.34 10.34 3.15
C LEU A 252 -0.45 11.33 4.01
N GLN A 253 -1.59 11.80 3.52
CA GLN A 253 -2.52 12.71 4.26
C GLN A 253 -1.94 14.10 4.56
N SER A 254 -0.93 14.54 3.83
CA SER A 254 -0.37 15.90 3.94
C SER A 254 -1.40 16.96 3.53
N ASN A 255 -2.26 16.66 2.56
CA ASN A 255 -3.35 17.53 2.13
C ASN A 255 -4.64 17.24 2.93
N THR A 256 -4.97 18.13 3.87
CA THR A 256 -6.15 17.97 4.74
C THR A 256 -7.49 18.02 3.99
N ASN A 257 -7.53 18.61 2.79
CA ASN A 257 -8.73 18.73 1.97
C ASN A 257 -8.96 17.52 1.05
N GLN A 258 -8.01 16.60 0.95
CA GLN A 258 -8.06 15.43 0.05
C GLN A 258 -7.79 14.13 0.80
N ARG A 259 -8.70 13.77 1.71
CA ARG A 259 -8.57 12.54 2.53
C ARG A 259 -8.79 11.24 1.75
N GLY A 260 -9.28 11.31 0.51
CA GLY A 260 -9.62 10.15 -0.30
C GLY A 260 -11.08 9.72 -0.16
N LEU A 261 -11.38 8.46 -0.49
CA LEU A 261 -12.74 7.90 -0.44
C LEU A 261 -12.96 7.11 0.84
N ALA A 262 -14.13 7.30 1.45
CA ALA A 262 -14.49 6.59 2.67
C ALA A 262 -14.73 5.10 2.40
N ALA A 263 -14.03 4.25 3.15
CA ALA A 263 -14.37 2.85 3.36
C ALA A 263 -15.37 2.71 4.50
N ILE A 264 -15.12 3.42 5.59
CA ILE A 264 -16.02 3.60 6.74
C ILE A 264 -16.04 5.09 7.04
N GLU A 265 -17.20 5.71 6.88
CA GLU A 265 -17.37 7.16 7.04
C GLU A 265 -16.85 7.64 8.39
N ASN A 266 -16.04 8.70 8.36
CA ASN A 266 -15.39 9.32 9.53
C ASN A 266 -14.42 8.42 10.31
N ILE A 267 -14.00 7.27 9.77
CA ILE A 267 -13.10 6.32 10.45
C ILE A 267 -11.97 5.87 9.55
N LEU A 268 -12.27 5.38 8.33
CA LEU A 268 -11.31 4.74 7.46
C LEU A 268 -11.48 5.21 6.02
N TYR A 269 -10.43 5.72 5.44
CA TYR A 269 -10.39 6.25 4.07
C TYR A 269 -9.30 5.57 3.25
N TYR A 270 -9.46 5.61 1.94
CA TYR A 270 -8.47 5.13 0.97
C TYR A 270 -8.11 6.25 0.02
N ASN A 271 -6.82 6.56 -0.10
CA ASN A 271 -6.32 7.64 -0.94
C ASN A 271 -5.04 7.21 -1.65
N ASN A 272 -5.08 7.23 -2.98
CA ASN A 272 -3.91 7.00 -3.82
C ASN A 272 -3.07 5.78 -3.44
N GLY A 273 -3.73 4.63 -3.17
CA GLY A 273 -3.05 3.39 -2.84
C GLY A 273 -2.68 3.21 -1.36
N PHE A 274 -2.97 4.19 -0.51
CA PHE A 274 -2.79 4.12 0.95
C PHE A 274 -4.14 4.15 1.66
N TRP A 275 -4.15 3.60 2.86
CA TRP A 275 -5.23 3.74 3.81
C TRP A 275 -4.94 4.91 4.76
N ALA A 276 -5.97 5.51 5.32
CA ALA A 276 -5.87 6.46 6.41
C ALA A 276 -6.93 6.17 7.47
N LYS A 277 -6.49 6.03 8.73
CA LYS A 277 -7.37 5.82 9.88
C LYS A 277 -7.42 7.07 10.73
N LYS A 278 -8.64 7.45 11.12
CA LYS A 278 -8.91 8.60 11.96
C LYS A 278 -8.89 8.23 13.43
N PHE A 279 -8.18 8.99 14.21
CA PHE A 279 -8.15 8.91 15.67
C PHE A 279 -8.69 10.20 16.27
N LYS A 280 -9.55 10.10 17.30
CA LYS A 280 -10.08 11.27 17.97
C LYS A 280 -8.99 12.04 18.71
N GLY A 281 -8.90 13.34 18.44
CA GLY A 281 -7.91 14.21 19.05
C GLY A 281 -7.99 14.22 20.58
N SER A 282 -9.19 14.20 21.15
CA SER A 282 -9.39 14.12 22.61
C SER A 282 -8.74 12.90 23.27
N GLY A 283 -8.61 11.78 22.55
CA GLY A 283 -7.90 10.59 23.05
C GLY A 283 -6.37 10.67 22.93
N LEU A 284 -5.86 11.64 22.18
CA LEU A 284 -4.45 11.83 21.88
C LEU A 284 -3.90 13.17 22.42
N ASN A 285 -4.68 13.91 23.21
CA ASN A 285 -4.38 15.26 23.67
C ASN A 285 -4.08 16.24 22.51
N CYS A 286 -4.79 16.09 21.41
CA CYS A 286 -4.75 16.99 20.26
C CYS A 286 -6.04 17.80 20.15
N ALA A 287 -5.95 19.05 19.66
CA ALA A 287 -7.11 19.91 19.46
C ALA A 287 -8.04 19.37 18.35
N GLU A 288 -7.46 18.74 17.33
CA GLU A 288 -8.18 18.18 16.18
C GLU A 288 -7.97 16.68 16.07
N ASP A 289 -8.85 16.01 15.33
CA ASP A 289 -8.72 14.59 15.01
C ASP A 289 -7.47 14.34 14.15
N VAL A 290 -6.79 13.24 14.44
CA VAL A 290 -5.53 12.86 13.79
C VAL A 290 -5.78 11.78 12.75
N TRP A 291 -5.35 12.01 11.54
CA TRP A 291 -5.37 11.02 10.46
C TRP A 291 -4.00 10.36 10.30
N ILE A 292 -3.95 9.04 10.42
CA ILE A 292 -2.71 8.27 10.32
C ILE A 292 -2.74 7.47 9.02
N PRO A 293 -1.88 7.81 8.04
CA PRO A 293 -1.73 7.03 6.82
C PRO A 293 -1.03 5.71 7.13
N PHE A 294 -1.45 4.65 6.41
CA PHE A 294 -0.84 3.33 6.54
C PHE A 294 -0.97 2.50 5.27
N MET A 295 -0.06 1.57 5.11
CA MET A 295 -0.16 0.50 4.11
C MET A 295 -0.75 -0.74 4.76
N SER A 296 -1.55 -1.51 4.01
CA SER A 296 -2.14 -2.75 4.49
C SER A 296 -2.01 -3.87 3.46
N GLY A 297 -1.81 -5.09 3.93
CA GLY A 297 -1.68 -6.29 3.12
C GLY A 297 -2.52 -7.45 3.65
N PHE A 298 -2.83 -8.40 2.76
CA PHE A 298 -3.55 -9.62 3.10
C PHE A 298 -2.86 -10.36 4.26
N GLY A 299 -3.65 -10.98 5.12
CA GLY A 299 -3.16 -11.71 6.29
C GLY A 299 -3.14 -10.87 7.57
N GLY A 300 -3.29 -9.56 7.51
CA GLY A 300 -3.15 -8.68 8.65
C GLY A 300 -1.77 -8.01 8.68
N ILE A 301 -1.29 -7.55 7.52
CA ILE A 301 -0.06 -6.77 7.41
C ILE A 301 -0.42 -5.29 7.52
N THR A 302 0.31 -4.56 8.36
CA THR A 302 0.14 -3.11 8.52
C THR A 302 1.49 -2.43 8.68
N VAL A 303 1.66 -1.28 8.03
CA VAL A 303 2.77 -0.35 8.24
C VAL A 303 2.18 1.05 8.39
N ALA A 304 2.19 1.61 9.59
CA ALA A 304 1.55 2.89 9.95
C ALA A 304 2.59 3.97 10.20
N PHE A 305 2.36 5.17 9.64
CA PHE A 305 3.23 6.32 9.71
C PHE A 305 2.62 7.38 10.63
N MET A 306 3.24 7.61 11.78
CA MET A 306 2.66 8.45 12.83
C MET A 306 3.17 9.91 12.76
N PRO A 307 2.36 10.89 13.21
CA PRO A 307 2.69 12.31 13.08
C PRO A 307 3.98 12.75 13.76
N ASN A 308 4.42 12.02 14.79
CA ASN A 308 5.65 12.27 15.55
C ASN A 308 6.90 11.63 14.94
N GLN A 309 6.90 11.33 13.65
CA GLN A 309 8.00 10.69 12.93
C GLN A 309 8.34 9.28 13.44
N THR A 310 7.36 8.58 14.04
CA THR A 310 7.50 7.19 14.43
C THR A 310 6.73 6.29 13.47
N MET A 311 7.09 5.01 13.43
CA MET A 311 6.46 4.02 12.57
C MET A 311 6.21 2.73 13.35
N TYR A 312 5.03 2.17 13.17
CA TYR A 312 4.70 0.83 13.67
C TYR A 312 4.37 -0.10 12.51
N TYR A 313 4.88 -1.32 12.56
CA TYR A 313 4.52 -2.34 11.59
C TYR A 313 4.32 -3.70 12.25
N TYR A 314 3.52 -4.54 11.60
CA TYR A 314 3.44 -5.97 11.90
C TYR A 314 3.06 -6.79 10.67
N PHE A 315 3.44 -8.06 10.71
CA PHE A 315 3.09 -9.08 9.74
C PHE A 315 2.41 -10.24 10.49
N SER A 316 1.16 -10.52 10.14
CA SER A 316 0.35 -11.61 10.68
C SER A 316 -0.36 -12.39 9.57
N ASP A 317 -1.06 -13.47 9.91
CA ASP A 317 -1.74 -14.34 8.95
C ASP A 317 -3.19 -14.71 9.32
N ASN A 318 -3.83 -13.93 10.20
CA ASN A 318 -5.21 -14.16 10.68
C ASN A 318 -6.22 -13.05 10.31
N GLN A 319 -5.92 -12.19 9.35
CA GLN A 319 -6.80 -11.08 8.93
C GLN A 319 -7.12 -10.09 10.07
N GLU A 320 -6.22 -9.90 11.02
CA GLU A 320 -6.36 -8.98 12.14
C GLU A 320 -5.65 -7.66 11.80
N TYR A 321 -6.41 -6.54 11.84
CA TYR A 321 -5.96 -5.23 11.36
C TYR A 321 -6.05 -4.13 12.43
N SER A 322 -6.02 -4.49 13.71
CA SER A 322 -6.07 -3.53 14.80
C SER A 322 -4.67 -3.16 15.28
N TRP A 323 -4.44 -1.88 15.55
CA TRP A 323 -3.16 -1.32 16.00
C TRP A 323 -3.32 -0.02 16.79
N ASP A 324 -4.51 0.21 17.34
CA ASP A 324 -4.84 1.41 18.12
C ASP A 324 -3.97 1.57 19.37
N ARG A 325 -3.59 0.45 19.96
CA ARG A 325 -2.73 0.45 21.16
C ARG A 325 -1.32 0.95 20.84
N ALA A 326 -0.79 0.62 19.66
CA ALA A 326 0.51 1.11 19.21
C ALA A 326 0.49 2.63 18.99
N VAL A 327 -0.62 3.16 18.41
CA VAL A 327 -0.81 4.62 18.26
C VAL A 327 -0.79 5.33 19.61
N ASN A 328 -1.59 4.84 20.56
CA ASN A 328 -1.64 5.42 21.90
C ASN A 328 -0.29 5.33 22.63
N ALA A 329 0.44 4.22 22.46
CA ALA A 329 1.78 4.05 23.03
C ALA A 329 2.77 5.05 22.43
N SER A 330 2.81 5.16 21.08
CA SER A 330 3.64 6.14 20.40
C SER A 330 3.38 7.56 20.88
N ASN A 331 2.09 7.94 20.97
CA ASN A 331 1.70 9.28 21.45
C ASN A 331 2.11 9.55 22.92
N ARG A 332 2.09 8.53 23.79
CA ARG A 332 2.59 8.67 25.17
C ARG A 332 4.11 8.81 25.24
N MET A 333 4.83 8.10 24.39
CA MET A 333 6.30 8.17 24.33
C MET A 333 6.78 9.50 23.73
N SER A 334 6.09 9.99 22.72
CA SER A 334 6.35 11.26 22.04
C SER A 334 5.03 11.86 21.53
N PRO A 335 4.50 12.92 22.17
CA PRO A 335 3.19 13.47 21.83
C PRO A 335 3.08 13.88 20.37
N PHE A 336 1.95 13.55 19.73
CA PHE A 336 1.67 13.93 18.31
C PHE A 336 1.42 15.43 18.18
N CYS A 337 0.86 16.04 19.21
CA CYS A 337 0.56 17.47 19.23
C CYS A 337 1.32 18.13 20.37
N LYS A 338 1.81 19.35 20.13
CA LYS A 338 2.41 20.18 21.20
C LYS A 338 1.31 20.56 22.19
N SER A 339 1.56 20.38 23.46
CA SER A 339 0.71 20.98 24.52
C SER A 339 0.75 22.49 24.36
N ASN A 340 -0.41 23.12 24.17
CA ASN A 340 -0.52 24.58 24.22
C ASN A 340 -0.25 25.07 25.65
#